data_af5a8247205a0836b33565257c514580
#
_entry.id   af5a8247205a0836b33565257c514580
#
_cell.length_a   1.000
_cell.length_b   1.000
_cell.length_c   1.000
_cell.angle_alpha   90.00
_cell.angle_beta   90.00
_cell.angle_gamma   90.00
#
_symmetry.space_group_name_H-M   'P 1'
#
loop_
_entity.id
_entity.type
_entity.pdbx_description
1 polymer ?
#
loop_
_entity_poly.entity_id
_entity_poly.type
_entity_poly.pdbx_seq_one_letter_code
_entity_poly.pdbx_strand_id
1 'polypeptide(L)'
;MPAIFEAWRAGLLRRDNWMRNLAAGLVVGVVALPLAMAFAVASGVKPENGLYTALVAGLAVTLFGGTRVQIAGPTGAFAVILAGITARYGFVGLQLVTLMAGAMLLAFGLAKMGNVIRFIPESVILGFTAGIAVVIWVGQWENFFGLPKAAGEHFHEKLAALIGSLPQLSVATTAVGVLCVAVLVLWPRIPKVGKVPAPLVVLVAATLAQTVLRLPGVATIGTAFGGVPLGLPPLTVPTFNVNMMIELLQPAFAVAMLGAIESLLSATVADGMADTRH
;
A
#
# COMPACT_ATOMS: atom_id res chain seq x y z
N MET A 1 5.38 20.48 -15.76
CA MET A 1 5.06 21.40 -14.64
C MET A 1 4.42 20.58 -13.54
N PRO A 2 4.56 20.93 -12.24
CA PRO A 2 3.81 20.23 -11.19
C PRO A 2 2.30 20.32 -11.42
N ALA A 3 1.58 19.22 -11.25
CA ALA A 3 0.15 19.11 -11.56
C ALA A 3 -0.75 20.08 -10.75
N ILE A 4 -0.28 20.54 -9.60
CA ILE A 4 -1.00 21.53 -8.79
C ILE A 4 -1.16 22.87 -9.53
N PHE A 5 -0.15 23.30 -10.31
CA PHE A 5 -0.25 24.55 -11.11
C PHE A 5 -1.23 24.38 -12.27
N GLU A 6 -1.27 23.19 -12.88
CA GLU A 6 -2.25 22.90 -13.92
C GLU A 6 -3.67 22.84 -13.36
N ALA A 7 -3.85 22.21 -12.20
CA ALA A 7 -5.13 22.17 -11.51
C ALA A 7 -5.62 23.57 -11.13
N TRP A 8 -4.71 24.43 -10.70
CA TRP A 8 -5.03 25.83 -10.40
C TRP A 8 -5.44 26.61 -11.67
N ARG A 9 -4.66 26.47 -12.76
CA ARG A 9 -4.97 27.13 -14.05
C ARG A 9 -6.30 26.60 -14.64
N ALA A 10 -6.58 25.32 -14.50
CA ALA A 10 -7.84 24.72 -14.94
C ALA A 10 -9.05 25.09 -14.07
N GLY A 11 -8.84 25.88 -13.00
CA GLY A 11 -9.92 26.31 -12.12
C GLY A 11 -10.47 25.20 -11.21
N LEU A 12 -9.82 24.04 -11.13
CA LEU A 12 -10.26 22.90 -10.30
C LEU A 12 -10.18 23.25 -8.80
N LEU A 13 -9.32 24.19 -8.41
CA LEU A 13 -9.15 24.66 -7.03
C LEU A 13 -10.03 25.87 -6.71
N ARG A 14 -10.98 26.26 -7.59
CA ARG A 14 -11.92 27.34 -7.32
C ARG A 14 -12.85 26.99 -6.16
N ARG A 15 -13.34 28.04 -5.50
CA ARG A 15 -14.22 27.95 -4.32
C ARG A 15 -15.48 27.11 -4.58
N ASP A 16 -16.00 27.17 -5.80
CA ASP A 16 -17.19 26.40 -6.23
C ASP A 16 -16.96 24.89 -6.24
N ASN A 17 -15.71 24.43 -6.38
CA ASN A 17 -15.33 23.02 -6.39
C ASN A 17 -14.86 22.51 -5.01
N TRP A 18 -14.74 23.39 -4.02
CA TRP A 18 -14.11 23.05 -2.74
C TRP A 18 -14.82 21.91 -2.00
N MET A 19 -16.15 21.98 -1.93
CA MET A 19 -16.92 20.93 -1.26
C MET A 19 -16.81 19.57 -1.96
N ARG A 20 -16.73 19.56 -3.30
CA ARG A 20 -16.53 18.33 -4.06
C ARG A 20 -15.13 17.77 -3.84
N ASN A 21 -14.11 18.61 -3.86
CA ASN A 21 -12.73 18.22 -3.64
C ASN A 21 -12.52 17.72 -2.20
N LEU A 22 -13.10 18.39 -1.21
CA LEU A 22 -13.03 17.96 0.19
C LEU A 22 -13.72 16.62 0.40
N ALA A 23 -14.92 16.45 -0.16
CA ALA A 23 -15.66 15.18 -0.07
C ALA A 23 -14.88 14.03 -0.74
N ALA A 24 -14.31 14.27 -1.93
CA ALA A 24 -13.48 13.28 -2.61
C ALA A 24 -12.23 12.94 -1.80
N GLY A 25 -11.53 13.95 -1.26
CA GLY A 25 -10.36 13.74 -0.42
C GLY A 25 -10.67 12.97 0.86
N LEU A 26 -11.82 13.27 1.50
CA LEU A 26 -12.28 12.54 2.68
C LEU A 26 -12.54 11.06 2.37
N VAL A 27 -13.25 10.77 1.28
CA VAL A 27 -13.55 9.40 0.85
C VAL A 27 -12.26 8.63 0.58
N VAL A 28 -11.33 9.24 -0.16
CA VAL A 28 -10.03 8.64 -0.47
C VAL A 28 -9.22 8.42 0.81
N GLY A 29 -9.14 9.41 1.69
CA GLY A 29 -8.40 9.30 2.94
C GLY A 29 -8.91 8.17 3.84
N VAL A 30 -10.22 8.06 3.97
CA VAL A 30 -10.87 7.00 4.77
C VAL A 30 -10.54 5.59 4.23
N VAL A 31 -10.39 5.44 2.92
CA VAL A 31 -10.03 4.16 2.29
C VAL A 31 -8.52 3.93 2.31
N ALA A 32 -7.74 4.96 2.02
CA ALA A 32 -6.29 4.88 1.86
C ALA A 32 -5.56 4.62 3.18
N LEU A 33 -5.99 5.23 4.29
CA LEU A 33 -5.29 5.10 5.57
C LEU A 33 -5.27 3.67 6.12
N PRO A 34 -6.41 2.94 6.20
CA PRO A 34 -6.39 1.53 6.60
C PRO A 34 -5.59 0.65 5.65
N LEU A 35 -5.67 0.92 4.35
CA LEU A 35 -4.91 0.18 3.34
C LEU A 35 -3.39 0.40 3.52
N ALA A 36 -2.98 1.63 3.81
CA ALA A 36 -1.60 1.97 4.09
C ALA A 36 -1.08 1.24 5.34
N MET A 37 -1.90 1.15 6.39
CA MET A 37 -1.57 0.35 7.58
C MET A 37 -1.41 -1.14 7.25
N ALA A 38 -2.31 -1.69 6.43
CA ALA A 38 -2.23 -3.10 6.02
C ALA A 38 -0.95 -3.39 5.22
N PHE A 39 -0.55 -2.50 4.31
CA PHE A 39 0.71 -2.66 3.56
C PHE A 39 1.95 -2.47 4.42
N ALA A 40 1.91 -1.60 5.44
CA ALA A 40 3.00 -1.50 6.40
C ALA A 40 3.21 -2.83 7.15
N VAL A 41 2.12 -3.41 7.67
CA VAL A 41 2.15 -4.73 8.33
C VAL A 41 2.65 -5.81 7.37
N ALA A 42 2.16 -5.83 6.12
CA ALA A 42 2.61 -6.76 5.10
C ALA A 42 4.09 -6.59 4.72
N SER A 43 4.64 -5.38 4.89
CA SER A 43 6.07 -5.07 4.72
C SER A 43 6.93 -5.39 5.96
N GLY A 44 6.33 -5.92 7.03
CA GLY A 44 7.04 -6.29 8.27
C GLY A 44 7.32 -5.11 9.20
N VAL A 45 6.63 -3.98 9.04
CA VAL A 45 6.77 -2.81 9.91
C VAL A 45 5.47 -2.49 10.64
N LYS A 46 5.53 -1.59 11.62
CA LYS A 46 4.36 -1.18 12.39
C LYS A 46 3.34 -0.43 11.51
N PRO A 47 2.02 -0.58 11.78
CA PRO A 47 0.96 0.05 10.98
C PRO A 47 1.09 1.57 10.91
N GLU A 48 1.59 2.22 11.96
CA GLU A 48 1.80 3.67 11.99
C GLU A 48 2.73 4.18 10.89
N ASN A 49 3.75 3.39 10.50
CA ASN A 49 4.65 3.76 9.40
C ASN A 49 3.91 3.89 8.06
N GLY A 50 2.88 3.07 7.85
CA GLY A 50 2.00 3.19 6.70
C GLY A 50 1.22 4.49 6.68
N LEU A 51 0.68 4.91 7.84
CA LEU A 51 -0.03 6.19 7.96
C LEU A 51 0.89 7.37 7.63
N TYR A 52 2.09 7.39 8.21
CA TYR A 52 3.07 8.44 7.95
C TYR A 52 3.49 8.49 6.49
N THR A 53 3.73 7.32 5.90
CA THR A 53 4.06 7.21 4.47
C THR A 53 2.93 7.74 3.60
N ALA A 54 1.68 7.37 3.87
CA ALA A 54 0.52 7.84 3.11
C ALA A 54 0.35 9.36 3.19
N LEU A 55 0.54 9.94 4.37
CA LEU A 55 0.44 11.39 4.58
C LEU A 55 1.55 12.13 3.85
N VAL A 56 2.82 11.74 4.09
CA VAL A 56 3.98 12.44 3.52
C VAL A 56 4.06 12.25 2.01
N ALA A 57 3.91 11.01 1.52
CA ALA A 57 3.93 10.71 0.09
C ALA A 57 2.74 11.34 -0.64
N GLY A 58 1.54 11.30 -0.04
CA GLY A 58 0.34 11.94 -0.59
C GLY A 58 0.54 13.44 -0.77
N LEU A 59 1.08 14.14 0.24
CA LEU A 59 1.41 15.55 0.16
C LEU A 59 2.50 15.83 -0.88
N ALA A 60 3.59 15.05 -0.88
CA ALA A 60 4.70 15.23 -1.81
C ALA A 60 4.25 15.06 -3.28
N VAL A 61 3.45 14.03 -3.57
CA VAL A 61 2.95 13.80 -4.93
C VAL A 61 1.92 14.86 -5.34
N THR A 62 1.09 15.33 -4.42
CA THR A 62 0.16 16.43 -4.72
C THR A 62 0.90 17.72 -5.09
N LEU A 63 2.02 18.00 -4.44
CA LEU A 63 2.79 19.23 -4.66
C LEU A 63 3.74 19.13 -5.86
N PHE A 64 4.40 18.00 -6.05
CA PHE A 64 5.49 17.81 -7.01
C PHE A 64 5.16 16.85 -8.15
N GLY A 65 4.08 16.09 -8.05
CA GLY A 65 3.68 15.09 -9.04
C GLY A 65 3.34 15.69 -10.41
N GLY A 66 3.40 14.86 -11.44
CA GLY A 66 3.15 15.23 -12.84
C GLY A 66 1.71 14.99 -13.31
N THR A 67 0.86 14.34 -12.52
CA THR A 67 -0.54 14.06 -12.89
C THR A 67 -1.52 14.57 -11.85
N ARG A 68 -2.67 15.06 -12.30
CA ARG A 68 -3.73 15.65 -11.44
C ARG A 68 -4.62 14.62 -10.76
N VAL A 69 -4.56 13.37 -11.19
CA VAL A 69 -5.50 12.32 -10.80
C VAL A 69 -4.85 11.13 -10.12
N GLN A 70 -3.56 11.24 -9.75
CA GLN A 70 -2.81 10.19 -9.07
C GLN A 70 -2.58 10.55 -7.59
N ILE A 71 -2.77 9.56 -6.74
CA ILE A 71 -2.41 9.61 -5.32
C ILE A 71 -1.31 8.59 -5.09
N ALA A 72 -0.25 8.98 -4.37
CA ALA A 72 0.81 8.07 -3.98
C ALA A 72 0.59 7.57 -2.55
N GLY A 73 1.06 6.36 -2.30
CA GLY A 73 1.05 5.69 -1.02
C GLY A 73 1.69 4.32 -1.11
N PRO A 74 1.74 3.57 0.00
CA PRO A 74 2.20 2.19 -0.01
C PRO A 74 1.36 1.35 -0.96
N THR A 75 2.00 0.45 -1.72
CA THR A 75 1.32 -0.48 -2.64
C THR A 75 1.61 -1.93 -2.27
N GLY A 76 0.72 -2.84 -2.68
CA GLY A 76 0.88 -4.27 -2.41
C GLY A 76 2.12 -4.86 -3.05
N ALA A 77 2.51 -4.38 -4.23
CA ALA A 77 3.70 -4.87 -4.94
C ALA A 77 4.99 -4.56 -4.17
N PHE A 78 5.08 -3.35 -3.61
CA PHE A 78 6.20 -2.98 -2.76
C PHE A 78 6.25 -3.80 -1.47
N ALA A 79 5.10 -4.08 -0.86
CA ALA A 79 5.03 -4.81 0.40
C ALA A 79 5.75 -6.17 0.32
N VAL A 80 5.65 -6.87 -0.82
CA VAL A 80 6.32 -8.16 -1.04
C VAL A 80 7.84 -8.03 -1.01
N ILE A 81 8.39 -7.04 -1.74
CA ILE A 81 9.85 -6.83 -1.81
C ILE A 81 10.37 -6.28 -0.48
N LEU A 82 9.66 -5.31 0.09
CA LEU A 82 10.05 -4.64 1.32
C LEU A 82 10.01 -5.60 2.53
N ALA A 83 9.07 -6.56 2.57
CA ALA A 83 9.03 -7.57 3.61
C ALA A 83 10.32 -8.39 3.68
N GLY A 84 10.86 -8.80 2.54
CA GLY A 84 12.14 -9.51 2.47
C GLY A 84 13.32 -8.66 2.96
N ILE A 85 13.33 -7.38 2.58
CA ILE A 85 14.37 -6.43 3.02
C ILE A 85 14.26 -6.17 4.52
N THR A 86 13.04 -5.96 5.02
CA THR A 86 12.80 -5.73 6.46
C THR A 86 13.19 -6.96 7.29
N ALA A 87 12.88 -8.16 6.82
CA ALA A 87 13.24 -9.40 7.51
C ALA A 87 14.77 -9.59 7.63
N ARG A 88 15.52 -9.23 6.58
CA ARG A 88 16.98 -9.44 6.52
C ARG A 88 17.78 -8.30 7.15
N TYR A 89 17.37 -7.05 6.92
CA TYR A 89 18.15 -5.85 7.28
C TYR A 89 17.45 -4.95 8.32
N GLY A 90 16.29 -5.36 8.79
CA GLY A 90 15.50 -4.60 9.76
C GLY A 90 14.95 -3.29 9.21
N PHE A 91 14.43 -2.45 10.11
CA PHE A 91 13.82 -1.16 9.76
C PHE A 91 14.83 -0.16 9.17
N VAL A 92 16.07 -0.16 9.66
CA VAL A 92 17.15 0.73 9.14
C VAL A 92 17.47 0.37 7.69
N GLY A 93 17.57 -0.93 7.37
CA GLY A 93 17.78 -1.39 5.99
C GLY A 93 16.64 -0.96 5.05
N LEU A 94 15.40 -1.04 5.52
CA LEU A 94 14.23 -0.56 4.77
C LEU A 94 14.31 0.95 4.49
N GLN A 95 14.69 1.76 5.49
CA GLN A 95 14.86 3.20 5.31
C GLN A 95 15.96 3.52 4.29
N LEU A 96 17.11 2.85 4.38
CA LEU A 96 18.22 3.04 3.43
C LEU A 96 17.85 2.65 2.00
N VAL A 97 17.21 1.49 1.81
CA VAL A 97 16.73 1.06 0.49
C VAL A 97 15.76 2.08 -0.10
N THR A 98 14.83 2.58 0.70
CA THR A 98 13.83 3.55 0.23
C THR A 98 14.48 4.87 -0.17
N LEU A 99 15.45 5.36 0.62
CA LEU A 99 16.20 6.57 0.28
C LEU A 99 17.03 6.39 -1.00
N MET A 100 17.72 5.27 -1.13
CA MET A 100 18.53 4.96 -2.32
C MET A 100 17.63 4.81 -3.56
N ALA A 101 16.52 4.11 -3.45
CA ALA A 101 15.55 3.97 -4.53
C ALA A 101 14.96 5.33 -4.94
N GLY A 102 14.62 6.19 -3.97
CA GLY A 102 14.17 7.55 -4.22
C GLY A 102 15.21 8.39 -4.97
N ALA A 103 16.49 8.32 -4.57
CA ALA A 103 17.58 8.98 -5.27
C ALA A 103 17.76 8.49 -6.72
N MET A 104 17.66 7.17 -6.93
CA MET A 104 17.69 6.58 -8.27
C MET A 104 16.50 7.05 -9.13
N LEU A 105 15.29 7.09 -8.58
CA LEU A 105 14.10 7.58 -9.28
C LEU A 105 14.24 9.06 -9.68
N LEU A 106 14.79 9.88 -8.79
CA LEU A 106 15.11 11.28 -9.12
C LEU A 106 16.12 11.38 -10.25
N ALA A 107 17.17 10.56 -10.22
CA ALA A 107 18.16 10.51 -11.30
C ALA A 107 17.52 10.07 -12.63
N PHE A 108 16.66 9.06 -12.62
CA PHE A 108 15.92 8.62 -13.81
C PHE A 108 14.99 9.72 -14.35
N GLY A 109 14.31 10.44 -13.45
CA GLY A 109 13.46 11.57 -13.82
C GLY A 109 14.26 12.70 -14.49
N LEU A 110 15.39 13.10 -13.90
CA LEU A 110 16.29 14.12 -14.45
C LEU A 110 16.91 13.70 -15.78
N ALA A 111 17.26 12.43 -15.92
CA ALA A 111 17.77 11.84 -17.17
C ALA A 111 16.67 11.63 -18.23
N LYS A 112 15.40 11.98 -17.93
CA LYS A 112 14.23 11.80 -18.81
C LYS A 112 14.05 10.34 -19.27
N MET A 113 14.40 9.38 -18.41
CA MET A 113 14.33 7.95 -18.71
C MET A 113 12.88 7.40 -18.70
N GLY A 114 11.88 8.21 -18.39
CA GLY A 114 10.46 7.80 -18.46
C GLY A 114 10.06 7.19 -19.81
N ASN A 115 10.69 7.63 -20.91
CA ASN A 115 10.47 7.04 -22.22
C ASN A 115 11.03 5.62 -22.36
N VAL A 116 12.06 5.24 -21.59
CA VAL A 116 12.65 3.88 -21.66
C VAL A 116 11.68 2.84 -21.10
N ILE A 117 10.85 3.21 -20.12
CA ILE A 117 9.89 2.30 -19.51
C ILE A 117 8.75 1.94 -20.47
N ARG A 118 8.45 2.78 -21.47
CA ARG A 118 7.51 2.47 -22.56
C ARG A 118 7.91 1.26 -23.41
N PHE A 119 9.17 0.86 -23.37
CA PHE A 119 9.67 -0.32 -24.10
C PHE A 119 9.51 -1.63 -23.32
N ILE A 120 8.97 -1.59 -22.10
CA ILE A 120 8.70 -2.82 -21.36
C ILE A 120 7.52 -3.53 -22.04
N PRO A 121 7.69 -4.77 -22.52
CA PRO A 121 6.62 -5.51 -23.15
C PRO A 121 5.42 -5.70 -22.20
N GLU A 122 4.23 -5.58 -22.72
CA GLU A 122 2.98 -5.77 -21.96
C GLU A 122 2.92 -7.14 -21.26
N SER A 123 3.46 -8.18 -21.91
CA SER A 123 3.57 -9.52 -21.32
C SER A 123 4.38 -9.57 -20.02
N VAL A 124 5.42 -8.74 -19.91
CA VAL A 124 6.24 -8.63 -18.68
C VAL A 124 5.42 -7.99 -17.57
N ILE A 125 4.67 -6.93 -17.90
CA ILE A 125 3.80 -6.22 -16.95
C ILE A 125 2.70 -7.15 -16.44
N LEU A 126 2.04 -7.88 -17.34
CA LEU A 126 0.99 -8.84 -16.99
C LEU A 126 1.54 -9.98 -16.11
N GLY A 127 2.69 -10.55 -16.48
CA GLY A 127 3.33 -11.61 -15.70
C GLY A 127 3.74 -11.14 -14.30
N PHE A 128 4.31 -9.95 -14.21
CA PHE A 128 4.69 -9.31 -12.95
C PHE A 128 3.46 -9.06 -12.05
N THR A 129 2.42 -8.45 -12.60
CA THR A 129 1.19 -8.14 -11.86
C THR A 129 0.48 -9.41 -11.37
N ALA A 130 0.40 -10.45 -12.22
CA ALA A 130 -0.17 -11.74 -11.84
C ALA A 130 0.65 -12.44 -10.76
N GLY A 131 1.98 -12.41 -10.87
CA GLY A 131 2.88 -12.98 -9.86
C GLY A 131 2.72 -12.30 -8.50
N ILE A 132 2.69 -10.96 -8.49
CA ILE A 132 2.45 -10.17 -7.26
C ILE A 132 1.08 -10.50 -6.65
N ALA A 133 0.03 -10.60 -7.47
CA ALA A 133 -1.30 -10.92 -6.98
C ALA A 133 -1.33 -12.27 -6.24
N VAL A 134 -0.65 -13.29 -6.76
CA VAL A 134 -0.52 -14.59 -6.11
C VAL A 134 0.23 -14.49 -4.78
N VAL A 135 1.36 -13.77 -4.76
CA VAL A 135 2.18 -13.62 -3.54
C VAL A 135 1.42 -12.86 -2.46
N ILE A 136 0.72 -11.77 -2.83
CA ILE A 136 -0.12 -11.02 -1.89
C ILE A 136 -1.26 -11.89 -1.37
N TRP A 137 -1.96 -12.61 -2.24
CA TRP A 137 -3.06 -13.47 -1.85
C TRP A 137 -2.63 -14.53 -0.84
N VAL A 138 -1.54 -15.25 -1.11
CA VAL A 138 -0.98 -16.23 -0.18
C VAL A 138 -0.51 -15.58 1.12
N GLY A 139 0.13 -14.42 1.04
CA GLY A 139 0.60 -13.68 2.22
C GLY A 139 -0.52 -13.19 3.15
N GLN A 140 -1.77 -13.09 2.66
CA GLN A 140 -2.92 -12.74 3.50
C GLN A 140 -3.51 -13.94 4.27
N TRP A 141 -3.10 -15.19 3.97
CA TRP A 141 -3.66 -16.37 4.62
C TRP A 141 -3.42 -16.37 6.13
N GLU A 142 -2.27 -15.92 6.59
CA GLU A 142 -1.97 -15.77 8.03
C GLU A 142 -3.05 -14.96 8.75
N ASN A 143 -3.35 -13.78 8.21
CA ASN A 143 -4.33 -12.86 8.81
C ASN A 143 -5.78 -13.30 8.58
N PHE A 144 -6.08 -13.84 7.40
CA PHE A 144 -7.44 -14.22 7.02
C PHE A 144 -7.94 -15.45 7.78
N PHE A 145 -7.07 -16.45 7.93
CA PHE A 145 -7.37 -17.69 8.64
C PHE A 145 -6.94 -17.67 10.12
N GLY A 146 -6.26 -16.59 10.55
CA GLY A 146 -5.71 -16.51 11.91
C GLY A 146 -4.64 -17.58 12.17
N LEU A 147 -3.78 -17.86 11.17
CA LEU A 147 -2.72 -18.86 11.25
C LEU A 147 -1.49 -18.30 11.98
N PRO A 148 -0.64 -19.14 12.55
CA PRO A 148 0.66 -18.74 13.03
C PRO A 148 1.52 -18.22 11.87
N LYS A 149 2.48 -17.33 12.18
CA LYS A 149 3.39 -16.78 11.16
C LYS A 149 4.15 -17.91 10.47
N ALA A 150 4.11 -17.91 9.14
CA ALA A 150 4.81 -18.91 8.35
C ALA A 150 6.33 -18.71 8.45
N ALA A 151 7.04 -19.76 8.82
CA ALA A 151 8.49 -19.82 8.75
C ALA A 151 8.95 -20.07 7.30
N GLY A 152 10.09 -19.48 6.92
CA GLY A 152 10.72 -19.69 5.61
C GLY A 152 11.20 -18.37 5.00
N GLU A 153 12.29 -18.45 4.24
CA GLU A 153 12.83 -17.30 3.50
C GLU A 153 12.21 -17.21 2.09
N HIS A 154 11.90 -18.34 1.48
CA HIS A 154 11.36 -18.43 0.13
C HIS A 154 9.85 -18.60 0.08
N PHE A 155 9.23 -18.13 -0.99
CA PHE A 155 7.78 -18.22 -1.20
C PHE A 155 7.22 -19.63 -1.07
N HIS A 156 7.89 -20.64 -1.67
CA HIS A 156 7.44 -22.02 -1.63
C HIS A 156 7.49 -22.63 -0.22
N GLU A 157 8.48 -22.25 0.59
CA GLU A 157 8.57 -22.65 1.99
C GLU A 157 7.43 -22.09 2.82
N LYS A 158 7.15 -20.77 2.65
CA LYS A 158 6.01 -20.11 3.29
C LYS A 158 4.69 -20.74 2.89
N LEU A 159 4.51 -21.01 1.60
CA LEU A 159 3.29 -21.65 1.11
C LEU A 159 3.12 -23.05 1.72
N ALA A 160 4.17 -23.86 1.76
CA ALA A 160 4.12 -25.20 2.38
C ALA A 160 3.80 -25.10 3.89
N ALA A 161 4.44 -24.17 4.61
CA ALA A 161 4.18 -23.93 6.02
C ALA A 161 2.72 -23.49 6.28
N LEU A 162 2.17 -22.59 5.43
CA LEU A 162 0.78 -22.16 5.52
C LEU A 162 -0.20 -23.30 5.28
N ILE A 163 0.04 -24.12 4.25
CA ILE A 163 -0.79 -25.31 3.97
C ILE A 163 -0.75 -26.28 5.16
N GLY A 164 0.44 -26.52 5.73
CA GLY A 164 0.58 -27.37 6.90
C GLY A 164 -0.10 -26.82 8.16
N SER A 165 -0.27 -25.51 8.23
CA SER A 165 -0.91 -24.84 9.36
C SER A 165 -2.43 -24.69 9.22
N LEU A 166 -3.03 -25.02 8.08
CA LEU A 166 -4.48 -24.92 7.86
C LEU A 166 -5.35 -25.60 8.91
N PRO A 167 -4.97 -26.79 9.46
CA PRO A 167 -5.72 -27.42 10.55
C PRO A 167 -5.81 -26.57 11.84
N GLN A 168 -4.94 -25.57 11.99
CA GLN A 168 -4.89 -24.67 13.15
C GLN A 168 -5.67 -23.36 12.94
N LEU A 169 -6.47 -23.26 11.86
CA LEU A 169 -7.23 -22.06 11.54
C LEU A 169 -8.13 -21.61 12.71
N SER A 170 -8.18 -20.30 12.92
CA SER A 170 -9.13 -19.69 13.86
C SER A 170 -10.48 -19.54 13.18
N VAL A 171 -11.48 -20.31 13.64
CA VAL A 171 -12.84 -20.23 13.08
C VAL A 171 -13.42 -18.83 13.22
N ALA A 172 -13.20 -18.18 14.35
CA ALA A 172 -13.69 -16.81 14.58
C ALA A 172 -13.07 -15.80 13.61
N THR A 173 -11.73 -15.83 13.43
CA THR A 173 -11.03 -14.94 12.51
C THR A 173 -11.45 -15.19 11.06
N THR A 174 -11.54 -16.47 10.67
CA THR A 174 -11.96 -16.86 9.32
C THR A 174 -13.40 -16.42 9.05
N ALA A 175 -14.31 -16.61 10.00
CA ALA A 175 -15.71 -16.16 9.84
C ALA A 175 -15.82 -14.64 9.68
N VAL A 176 -15.09 -13.87 10.47
CA VAL A 176 -15.01 -12.40 10.30
C VAL A 176 -14.44 -12.06 8.93
N GLY A 177 -13.35 -12.71 8.49
CA GLY A 177 -12.75 -12.49 7.19
C GLY A 177 -13.72 -12.77 6.04
N VAL A 178 -14.39 -13.93 6.06
CA VAL A 178 -15.40 -14.31 5.05
C VAL A 178 -16.56 -13.31 5.03
N LEU A 179 -17.05 -12.90 6.20
CA LEU A 179 -18.13 -11.92 6.30
C LEU A 179 -17.70 -10.55 5.72
N CYS A 180 -16.48 -10.11 6.02
CA CYS A 180 -15.92 -8.88 5.46
C CYS A 180 -15.85 -8.95 3.93
N VAL A 181 -15.34 -10.05 3.36
CA VAL A 181 -15.29 -10.25 1.91
C VAL A 181 -16.70 -10.29 1.31
N ALA A 182 -17.64 -10.98 1.95
CA ALA A 182 -19.02 -11.00 1.50
C ALA A 182 -19.64 -9.59 1.44
N VAL A 183 -19.41 -8.78 2.48
CA VAL A 183 -19.87 -7.38 2.49
C VAL A 183 -19.19 -6.58 1.37
N LEU A 184 -17.86 -6.70 1.18
CA LEU A 184 -17.14 -6.00 0.11
C LEU A 184 -17.72 -6.31 -1.28
N VAL A 185 -18.10 -7.56 -1.54
CA VAL A 185 -18.63 -8.00 -2.84
C VAL A 185 -20.11 -7.64 -3.03
N LEU A 186 -20.90 -7.74 -1.98
CA LEU A 186 -22.37 -7.57 -2.04
C LEU A 186 -22.79 -6.11 -1.85
N TRP A 187 -22.06 -5.33 -1.05
CA TRP A 187 -22.42 -3.94 -0.74
C TRP A 187 -22.66 -3.05 -1.95
N PRO A 188 -21.78 -3.05 -2.99
CA PRO A 188 -22.00 -2.21 -4.16
C PRO A 188 -23.27 -2.54 -4.96
N ARG A 189 -23.84 -3.75 -4.75
CA ARG A 189 -25.06 -4.19 -5.42
C ARG A 189 -26.34 -3.68 -4.75
N ILE A 190 -26.23 -3.10 -3.55
CA ILE A 190 -27.40 -2.61 -2.80
C ILE A 190 -27.77 -1.22 -3.31
N PRO A 191 -28.95 -1.04 -3.92
CA PRO A 191 -29.38 0.25 -4.44
C PRO A 191 -29.51 1.26 -3.30
N LYS A 192 -29.18 2.54 -3.56
CA LYS A 192 -29.17 3.69 -2.63
C LYS A 192 -28.03 3.71 -1.62
N VAL A 193 -27.61 2.58 -1.04
CA VAL A 193 -26.57 2.50 0.01
C VAL A 193 -25.19 2.19 -0.59
N GLY A 194 -25.13 1.52 -1.73
CA GLY A 194 -23.90 1.16 -2.43
C GLY A 194 -23.01 2.36 -2.88
N LYS A 195 -23.50 3.59 -2.70
CA LYS A 195 -22.71 4.82 -2.91
C LYS A 195 -21.65 5.03 -1.83
N VAL A 196 -21.83 4.45 -0.64
CA VAL A 196 -20.83 4.48 0.43
C VAL A 196 -19.75 3.46 0.09
N PRO A 197 -18.45 3.83 0.13
CA PRO A 197 -17.36 2.89 -0.17
C PRO A 197 -17.43 1.64 0.70
N ALA A 198 -17.53 0.47 0.08
CA ALA A 198 -17.62 -0.81 0.79
C ALA A 198 -16.48 -1.04 1.81
N PRO A 199 -15.22 -0.68 1.53
CA PRO A 199 -14.13 -0.81 2.51
C PRO A 199 -14.37 -0.02 3.80
N LEU A 200 -14.98 1.17 3.72
CA LEU A 200 -15.34 1.95 4.90
C LEU A 200 -16.40 1.24 5.73
N VAL A 201 -17.42 0.70 5.07
CA VAL A 201 -18.50 -0.02 5.77
C VAL A 201 -17.96 -1.24 6.50
N VAL A 202 -17.11 -2.03 5.80
CA VAL A 202 -16.47 -3.20 6.40
C VAL A 202 -15.59 -2.82 7.58
N LEU A 203 -14.77 -1.77 7.46
CA LEU A 203 -13.91 -1.31 8.54
C LEU A 203 -14.71 -0.95 9.79
N VAL A 204 -15.73 -0.11 9.61
CA VAL A 204 -16.56 0.35 10.71
C VAL A 204 -17.36 -0.82 11.32
N ALA A 205 -18.01 -1.63 10.49
CA ALA A 205 -18.82 -2.75 10.94
C ALA A 205 -17.98 -3.81 11.67
N ALA A 206 -16.83 -4.21 11.12
CA ALA A 206 -15.95 -5.19 11.77
C ALA A 206 -15.37 -4.66 13.09
N THR A 207 -14.98 -3.38 13.12
CA THR A 207 -14.49 -2.74 14.35
C THR A 207 -15.56 -2.69 15.43
N LEU A 208 -16.77 -2.27 15.09
CA LEU A 208 -17.90 -2.24 16.02
C LEU A 208 -18.26 -3.65 16.50
N ALA A 209 -18.35 -4.61 15.58
CA ALA A 209 -18.63 -6.00 15.92
C ALA A 209 -17.58 -6.56 16.89
N GLN A 210 -16.30 -6.34 16.64
CA GLN A 210 -15.23 -6.82 17.52
C GLN A 210 -15.25 -6.10 18.88
N THR A 211 -15.56 -4.81 18.92
CA THR A 211 -15.64 -4.04 20.17
C THR A 211 -16.79 -4.53 21.06
N VAL A 212 -17.94 -4.84 20.44
CA VAL A 212 -19.15 -5.29 21.16
C VAL A 212 -19.08 -6.77 21.52
N LEU A 213 -18.75 -7.63 20.54
CA LEU A 213 -18.78 -9.09 20.70
C LEU A 213 -17.52 -9.64 21.37
N ARG A 214 -16.42 -8.90 21.32
CA ARG A 214 -15.11 -9.31 21.90
C ARG A 214 -14.74 -10.75 21.54
N LEU A 215 -14.85 -11.09 20.25
CA LEU A 215 -14.64 -12.44 19.77
C LEU A 215 -13.23 -12.94 20.15
N PRO A 216 -13.13 -14.08 20.84
CA PRO A 216 -11.83 -14.63 21.23
C PRO A 216 -11.06 -15.07 19.99
N GLY A 217 -9.74 -14.84 19.99
CA GLY A 217 -8.86 -15.23 18.89
C GLY A 217 -8.86 -14.28 17.69
N VAL A 218 -9.69 -13.22 17.68
CA VAL A 218 -9.64 -12.18 16.65
C VAL A 218 -8.70 -11.06 17.11
N ALA A 219 -7.52 -10.99 16.53
CA ALA A 219 -6.54 -9.94 16.81
C ALA A 219 -7.01 -8.59 16.25
N THR A 220 -6.83 -7.52 17.03
CA THR A 220 -7.01 -6.14 16.59
C THR A 220 -5.67 -5.44 16.46
N ILE A 221 -5.63 -4.29 15.78
CA ILE A 221 -4.42 -3.45 15.74
C ILE A 221 -3.96 -3.11 17.16
N GLY A 222 -4.90 -2.84 18.07
CA GLY A 222 -4.62 -2.57 19.47
C GLY A 222 -3.94 -3.73 20.18
N THR A 223 -4.44 -4.96 20.02
CA THR A 223 -3.88 -6.15 20.66
C THR A 223 -2.58 -6.63 20.03
N ALA A 224 -2.42 -6.46 18.71
CA ALA A 224 -1.24 -6.93 17.99
C ALA A 224 -0.06 -5.95 18.03
N PHE A 225 -0.32 -4.64 18.08
CA PHE A 225 0.69 -3.59 17.92
C PHE A 225 0.68 -2.54 19.04
N GLY A 226 -0.18 -2.68 20.05
CA GLY A 226 -0.28 -1.71 21.15
C GLY A 226 -1.09 -0.45 20.83
N GLY A 227 -1.78 -0.42 19.68
CA GLY A 227 -2.57 0.73 19.22
C GLY A 227 -1.82 1.59 18.18
N VAL A 228 -2.48 2.65 17.76
CA VAL A 228 -1.90 3.64 16.83
C VAL A 228 -1.49 4.87 17.64
N PRO A 229 -0.23 5.30 17.62
CA PRO A 229 0.21 6.47 18.38
C PRO A 229 -0.47 7.75 17.89
N LEU A 230 -0.83 8.63 18.81
CA LEU A 230 -1.55 9.90 18.56
C LEU A 230 -0.60 11.06 18.18
N GLY A 231 0.57 10.79 17.62
CA GLY A 231 1.55 11.82 17.31
C GLY A 231 2.26 11.59 15.99
N LEU A 232 2.99 12.63 15.55
CA LEU A 232 3.93 12.48 14.44
C LEU A 232 5.13 11.65 14.91
N PRO A 233 5.74 10.84 14.01
CA PRO A 233 6.90 10.07 14.35
C PRO A 233 8.06 11.01 14.73
N PRO A 234 8.93 10.60 15.67
CA PRO A 234 10.17 11.31 15.86
C PRO A 234 10.98 11.28 14.55
N LEU A 235 11.50 12.43 14.17
CA LEU A 235 12.37 12.53 13.00
C LEU A 235 13.69 11.82 13.32
N THR A 236 13.82 10.59 12.88
CA THR A 236 15.04 9.79 13.05
C THR A 236 15.76 9.69 11.71
N VAL A 237 17.00 10.15 11.69
CA VAL A 237 17.87 9.96 10.52
C VAL A 237 18.46 8.55 10.60
N PRO A 238 18.31 7.72 9.55
CA PRO A 238 18.90 6.38 9.55
C PRO A 238 20.42 6.47 9.67
N THR A 239 21.00 5.54 10.42
CA THR A 239 22.46 5.43 10.50
C THR A 239 23.01 4.93 9.17
N PHE A 240 23.86 5.74 8.54
CA PHE A 240 24.48 5.40 7.28
C PHE A 240 25.64 4.41 7.51
N ASN A 241 25.49 3.20 7.01
CA ASN A 241 26.55 2.19 6.98
C ASN A 241 26.89 1.88 5.53
N VAL A 242 28.11 2.22 5.10
CA VAL A 242 28.55 2.09 3.71
C VAL A 242 28.50 0.63 3.25
N ASN A 243 28.91 -0.32 4.07
CA ASN A 243 28.87 -1.74 3.71
C ASN A 243 27.43 -2.20 3.48
N MET A 244 26.50 -1.83 4.36
CA MET A 244 25.07 -2.12 4.18
C MET A 244 24.51 -1.44 2.91
N MET A 245 24.92 -0.21 2.61
CA MET A 245 24.48 0.47 1.39
C MET A 245 24.95 -0.23 0.13
N ILE A 246 26.16 -0.79 0.11
CA ILE A 246 26.67 -1.60 -1.03
C ILE A 246 25.82 -2.86 -1.19
N GLU A 247 25.53 -3.58 -0.12
CA GLU A 247 24.66 -4.78 -0.17
C GLU A 247 23.23 -4.45 -0.62
N LEU A 248 22.74 -3.28 -0.22
CA LEU A 248 21.39 -2.81 -0.54
C LEU A 248 21.25 -2.18 -1.94
N LEU A 249 22.35 -2.03 -2.70
CA LEU A 249 22.32 -1.38 -4.01
C LEU A 249 21.42 -2.13 -5.00
N GLN A 250 21.53 -3.45 -5.07
CA GLN A 250 20.69 -4.28 -5.92
C GLN A 250 19.22 -4.27 -5.49
N PRO A 251 18.85 -4.47 -4.20
CA PRO A 251 17.49 -4.28 -3.74
C PRO A 251 16.94 -2.87 -4.01
N ALA A 252 17.73 -1.83 -3.78
CA ALA A 252 17.32 -0.45 -4.05
C ALA A 252 17.01 -0.19 -5.52
N PHE A 253 17.84 -0.74 -6.42
CA PHE A 253 17.59 -0.66 -7.86
C PHE A 253 16.28 -1.39 -8.24
N ALA A 254 16.02 -2.58 -7.68
CA ALA A 254 14.78 -3.31 -7.93
C ALA A 254 13.55 -2.51 -7.44
N VAL A 255 13.63 -1.90 -6.24
CA VAL A 255 12.58 -1.03 -5.71
C VAL A 255 12.39 0.21 -6.59
N ALA A 256 13.46 0.84 -7.07
CA ALA A 256 13.39 2.00 -7.96
C ALA A 256 12.72 1.65 -9.29
N MET A 257 13.11 0.54 -9.90
CA MET A 257 12.51 0.06 -11.16
C MET A 257 11.03 -0.25 -10.99
N LEU A 258 10.67 -0.95 -9.91
CA LEU A 258 9.28 -1.23 -9.58
C LEU A 258 8.48 0.07 -9.41
N GLY A 259 9.02 1.04 -8.65
CA GLY A 259 8.38 2.33 -8.45
C GLY A 259 8.16 3.11 -9.73
N ALA A 260 9.13 3.09 -10.63
CA ALA A 260 9.01 3.73 -11.93
C ALA A 260 7.91 3.08 -12.79
N ILE A 261 7.88 1.74 -12.83
CA ILE A 261 6.87 0.98 -13.58
C ILE A 261 5.46 1.24 -13.01
N GLU A 262 5.26 1.08 -11.71
CA GLU A 262 3.95 1.28 -11.07
C GLU A 262 3.45 2.71 -11.20
N SER A 263 4.32 3.69 -11.01
CA SER A 263 3.95 5.11 -11.13
C SER A 263 3.49 5.44 -12.54
N LEU A 264 4.21 4.99 -13.56
CA LEU A 264 3.82 5.25 -14.95
C LEU A 264 2.57 4.47 -15.37
N LEU A 265 2.43 3.21 -14.93
CA LEU A 265 1.23 2.44 -15.21
C LEU A 265 -0.01 3.08 -14.57
N SER A 266 0.09 3.47 -13.29
CA SER A 266 -1.03 4.11 -12.61
C SER A 266 -1.39 5.46 -13.24
N ALA A 267 -0.39 6.23 -13.69
CA ALA A 267 -0.62 7.48 -14.40
C ALA A 267 -1.33 7.26 -15.74
N THR A 268 -0.89 6.28 -16.53
CA THR A 268 -1.52 5.97 -17.84
C THR A 268 -2.95 5.45 -17.68
N VAL A 269 -3.21 4.60 -16.70
CA VAL A 269 -4.57 4.11 -16.39
C VAL A 269 -5.46 5.27 -15.93
N ALA A 270 -4.96 6.12 -15.04
CA ALA A 270 -5.69 7.27 -14.53
C ALA A 270 -6.04 8.27 -15.65
N ASP A 271 -5.11 8.52 -16.57
CA ASP A 271 -5.35 9.36 -17.75
C ASP A 271 -6.43 8.78 -18.65
N GLY A 272 -6.40 7.47 -18.89
CA GLY A 272 -7.44 6.80 -19.68
C GLY A 272 -8.83 6.87 -19.05
N MET A 273 -8.91 6.88 -17.71
CA MET A 273 -10.16 7.00 -16.97
C MET A 273 -10.69 8.43 -16.89
N ALA A 274 -9.78 9.42 -16.83
CA ALA A 274 -10.12 10.84 -16.64
C ALA A 274 -10.13 11.65 -17.94
N ASP A 275 -9.83 11.02 -19.09
CA ASP A 275 -9.65 11.66 -20.41
C ASP A 275 -8.64 12.81 -20.33
N THR A 276 -7.54 12.59 -19.61
CA THR A 276 -6.43 13.54 -19.42
C THR A 276 -5.16 13.01 -20.08
N ARG A 277 -4.17 13.88 -20.25
CA ARG A 277 -2.81 13.50 -20.67
C ARG A 277 -1.81 14.13 -19.70
N HIS A 278 -0.84 13.34 -19.26
CA HIS A 278 0.28 13.79 -18.44
C HIS A 278 1.57 13.99 -19.25
#